data_856f6af9dffdf1572e448224c66624ce
#
_entry.id   856f6af9dffdf1572e448224c66624ce
#
_cell.length_a   1.000
_cell.length_b   1.000
_cell.length_c   1.000
_cell.angle_alpha   90.00
_cell.angle_beta   90.00
_cell.angle_gamma   90.00
#
_symmetry.space_group_name_H-M   'P 1'
#
loop_
_entity.id
_entity.type
_entity.pdbx_description
1 polymer ?
#
loop_
_entity_poly.entity_id
_entity_poly.type
_entity_poly.pdbx_seq_one_letter_code
_entity_poly.pdbx_strand_id
1 'polypeptide(L)'
;MRANRLLRTAGRMAAALRLPVGRVLALALLLLAGVQVQAGGPFEGVASCAGSTCHGRPEGNGAVVRQDEIAQWQSPSSRSGAHSRAFAALESPRGRRIAATLGLGAATSAGACLGCHATVAPASMAGARFQLSDGVGCESCHGAAGGWLASHYAVKGTHPANVAAGMAALERPAVRAGVCLDCHLGSTRAGQFVTHQMMAAGHPRIAFELDLFSAMSQHWDEDADYRQRKGGSDHVRLWAVGQAEAVRRAAALHAVPKLASQGGFPEFTFFDCHSCHRQIDDDPARFRPFEANAARPIPYGTPPFNDESMIMLSAAGQVLAPAAGREFDAAARAFHAAIGSGQGQAAASARLAASAARLEAAFDGAAGGGDTAFAVVSTIAGKAISPRFTDYTGSVQAVMAVDTLLNSLVYQGRITVGAAAGIRGSIDRAYGAVRAPNAYDPPAFRAALGEAARAIGSLR
;
A
#
# COMPACT_ATOMS: atom_id res chain seq x y z
N MET A 1 49.64 -60.01 18.98
CA MET A 1 49.78 -58.54 18.87
C MET A 1 49.02 -58.02 17.65
N ARG A 2 47.72 -57.97 17.68
CA ARG A 2 46.87 -57.27 16.66
C ARG A 2 45.46 -57.20 17.21
N ALA A 3 45.18 -56.30 18.20
CA ALA A 3 43.86 -56.02 18.67
C ALA A 3 43.84 -54.70 19.51
N ASN A 4 44.31 -53.60 18.95
CA ASN A 4 44.20 -52.33 19.68
C ASN A 4 44.33 -51.09 18.76
N ARG A 5 43.80 -51.14 17.54
CA ARG A 5 43.80 -49.99 16.61
C ARG A 5 42.41 -49.55 16.09
N LEU A 6 41.34 -50.22 16.55
CA LEU A 6 39.97 -49.91 16.04
C LEU A 6 39.06 -49.12 17.02
N LEU A 7 39.58 -48.70 18.17
CA LEU A 7 38.76 -47.97 19.18
C LEU A 7 39.11 -46.46 19.31
N ARG A 8 39.92 -45.89 18.43
CA ARG A 8 40.27 -44.45 18.46
C ARG A 8 39.69 -43.56 17.36
N THR A 9 38.93 -44.13 16.41
CA THR A 9 38.30 -43.36 15.31
C THR A 9 36.80 -43.09 15.50
N ALA A 10 36.14 -43.66 16.51
CA ALA A 10 34.72 -43.40 16.78
C ALA A 10 34.44 -42.21 17.70
N GLY A 11 35.46 -41.54 18.22
CA GLY A 11 35.33 -40.46 19.21
C GLY A 11 35.36 -39.04 18.63
N ARG A 12 35.49 -38.83 17.30
CA ARG A 12 35.68 -37.50 16.72
C ARG A 12 34.58 -37.04 15.74
N MET A 13 33.50 -37.79 15.53
CA MET A 13 32.37 -37.41 14.67
C MET A 13 31.09 -37.03 15.41
N ALA A 14 31.10 -36.95 16.75
CA ALA A 14 29.90 -36.57 17.53
C ALA A 14 29.92 -35.13 18.07
N ALA A 15 30.83 -34.25 17.61
CA ALA A 15 30.98 -32.87 18.11
C ALA A 15 30.57 -31.77 17.13
N ALA A 16 29.86 -32.09 16.05
CA ALA A 16 29.54 -31.09 15.02
C ALA A 16 28.06 -31.02 14.63
N LEU A 17 27.14 -31.12 15.60
CA LEU A 17 25.71 -30.70 15.34
C LEU A 17 25.02 -30.36 16.67
N ARG A 18 25.53 -29.35 17.38
CA ARG A 18 24.76 -28.64 18.38
C ARG A 18 24.51 -27.22 17.86
N LEU A 19 23.64 -27.11 16.86
CA LEU A 19 22.97 -25.83 16.55
C LEU A 19 22.09 -25.51 17.77
N PRO A 20 22.16 -24.29 18.30
CA PRO A 20 21.36 -23.94 19.48
C PRO A 20 19.89 -23.85 19.03
N VAL A 21 19.11 -24.87 19.35
CA VAL A 21 17.65 -24.95 19.16
C VAL A 21 16.94 -23.67 19.67
N GLY A 22 17.51 -23.00 20.67
CA GLY A 22 17.01 -21.73 21.18
C GLY A 22 17.06 -20.55 20.21
N ARG A 23 17.97 -20.53 19.23
CA ARG A 23 18.02 -19.45 18.23
C ARG A 23 17.04 -19.65 17.09
N VAL A 24 16.70 -20.88 16.74
CA VAL A 24 15.68 -21.18 15.74
C VAL A 24 14.27 -20.95 16.30
N LEU A 25 14.04 -21.25 17.58
CA LEU A 25 12.80 -20.94 18.28
C LEU A 25 12.60 -19.42 18.48
N ALA A 26 13.66 -18.67 18.74
CA ALA A 26 13.56 -17.20 18.86
C ALA A 26 13.27 -16.51 17.53
N LEU A 27 13.81 -17.01 16.39
CA LEU A 27 13.46 -16.51 15.07
C LEU A 27 12.03 -16.91 14.65
N ALA A 28 11.56 -18.08 15.01
CA ALA A 28 10.19 -18.53 14.75
C ALA A 28 9.16 -17.74 15.59
N LEU A 29 9.49 -17.34 16.80
CA LEU A 29 8.65 -16.49 17.65
C LEU A 29 8.61 -15.03 17.20
N LEU A 30 9.67 -14.51 16.56
CA LEU A 30 9.69 -13.17 15.97
C LEU A 30 8.92 -13.10 14.64
N LEU A 31 8.73 -14.21 13.95
CA LEU A 31 7.90 -14.31 12.73
C LEU A 31 6.40 -14.49 13.04
N LEU A 32 6.07 -14.83 14.30
CA LEU A 32 4.68 -14.95 14.80
C LEU A 32 4.19 -13.68 15.50
N ALA A 33 4.95 -12.59 15.51
CA ALA A 33 4.44 -11.25 15.80
C ALA A 33 3.66 -10.72 14.57
N GLY A 34 2.74 -11.53 14.05
CA GLY A 34 1.57 -11.04 13.35
C GLY A 34 0.91 -10.05 14.29
N VAL A 35 0.55 -8.87 13.80
CA VAL A 35 -0.33 -7.93 14.49
C VAL A 35 -1.43 -8.76 15.12
N GLN A 36 -1.35 -9.00 16.43
CA GLN A 36 -2.48 -9.55 17.16
C GLN A 36 -3.56 -8.47 17.00
N VAL A 37 -4.53 -8.73 16.14
CA VAL A 37 -5.83 -8.08 16.25
C VAL A 37 -6.28 -8.47 17.67
N GLN A 38 -6.00 -7.60 18.63
CA GLN A 38 -6.60 -7.72 19.94
C GLN A 38 -8.09 -7.83 19.68
N ALA A 39 -8.73 -8.80 20.30
CA ALA A 39 -10.15 -9.02 20.19
C ALA A 39 -10.85 -7.75 20.68
N GLY A 40 -11.01 -6.79 19.78
CA GLY A 40 -11.97 -5.72 19.91
C GLY A 40 -13.32 -6.42 20.06
N GLY A 41 -14.21 -5.90 20.88
CA GLY A 41 -15.55 -6.44 21.05
C GLY A 41 -16.32 -6.56 19.72
N PRO A 42 -17.63 -6.70 19.74
CA PRO A 42 -18.42 -6.78 18.52
C PRO A 42 -18.26 -5.54 17.61
N PHE A 43 -18.56 -5.73 16.33
CA PHE A 43 -18.72 -4.64 15.37
C PHE A 43 -20.07 -3.98 15.61
N GLU A 44 -20.09 -2.74 16.02
CA GLU A 44 -21.29 -2.02 16.45
C GLU A 44 -22.12 -1.45 15.28
N GLY A 45 -21.48 -1.29 14.09
CA GLY A 45 -22.09 -0.73 12.89
C GLY A 45 -22.05 0.81 12.85
N VAL A 46 -22.14 1.36 11.65
CA VAL A 46 -22.04 2.81 11.38
C VAL A 46 -23.10 3.59 12.16
N ALA A 47 -24.31 3.08 12.28
CA ALA A 47 -25.40 3.71 13.02
C ALA A 47 -25.09 3.94 14.51
N SER A 48 -24.16 3.20 15.09
CA SER A 48 -23.73 3.40 16.48
C SER A 48 -22.80 4.61 16.65
N CYS A 49 -22.16 5.06 15.57
CA CYS A 49 -21.31 6.25 15.53
C CYS A 49 -22.10 7.51 15.09
N ALA A 50 -23.25 7.36 14.42
CA ALA A 50 -23.99 8.40 13.70
C ALA A 50 -24.89 9.28 14.57
N GLY A 51 -24.80 9.22 15.89
CA GLY A 51 -25.57 10.10 16.78
C GLY A 51 -25.25 11.58 16.55
N SER A 52 -26.27 12.48 16.63
CA SER A 52 -26.11 13.92 16.42
C SER A 52 -25.20 14.62 17.45
N THR A 53 -24.92 13.96 18.56
CA THR A 53 -23.94 14.41 19.59
C THR A 53 -22.59 13.69 19.45
N CYS A 54 -22.47 12.80 18.47
CA CYS A 54 -21.26 12.04 18.19
C CYS A 54 -20.70 12.47 16.82
N HIS A 55 -20.77 11.61 15.80
CA HIS A 55 -20.19 11.85 14.47
C HIS A 55 -21.23 12.16 13.37
N GLY A 56 -22.52 12.31 13.75
CA GLY A 56 -23.63 12.56 12.82
C GLY A 56 -24.22 13.96 12.90
N ARG A 57 -23.44 14.98 13.25
CA ARG A 57 -23.91 16.37 13.23
C ARG A 57 -24.14 16.82 11.79
N PRO A 58 -25.17 17.65 11.52
CA PRO A 58 -25.40 18.22 10.19
C PRO A 58 -24.25 19.14 9.74
N GLU A 59 -23.62 19.82 10.70
CA GLU A 59 -22.49 20.74 10.49
C GLU A 59 -21.40 20.47 11.52
N GLY A 60 -20.13 20.58 11.10
CA GLY A 60 -19.01 20.47 12.00
C GLY A 60 -19.04 21.58 13.06
N ASN A 61 -18.74 21.26 14.32
CA ASN A 61 -18.74 22.26 15.37
C ASN A 61 -17.43 23.02 15.52
N GLY A 62 -16.36 22.55 14.88
CA GLY A 62 -15.10 23.26 14.67
C GLY A 62 -14.21 23.50 15.87
N ALA A 63 -14.59 23.11 17.09
CA ALA A 63 -13.82 23.46 18.28
C ALA A 63 -12.71 22.45 18.61
N VAL A 64 -13.01 21.15 18.58
CA VAL A 64 -12.07 20.07 18.97
C VAL A 64 -12.14 18.88 18.03
N VAL A 65 -13.35 18.52 17.58
CA VAL A 65 -13.65 17.46 16.63
C VAL A 65 -14.76 17.95 15.70
N ARG A 66 -14.75 17.48 14.46
CA ARG A 66 -15.77 17.91 13.48
C ARG A 66 -17.17 17.47 13.90
N GLN A 67 -17.34 16.22 14.27
CA GLN A 67 -18.60 15.56 14.58
C GLN A 67 -19.60 15.47 13.39
N ASP A 68 -19.16 15.79 12.18
CA ASP A 68 -19.89 15.66 10.91
C ASP A 68 -19.27 14.60 9.98
N GLU A 69 -18.44 13.71 10.53
CA GLU A 69 -17.68 12.70 9.77
C GLU A 69 -18.59 11.78 8.97
N ILE A 70 -19.79 11.48 9.47
CA ILE A 70 -20.80 10.69 8.76
C ILE A 70 -21.23 11.38 7.46
N ALA A 71 -21.42 12.70 7.48
CA ALA A 71 -21.81 13.46 6.30
C ALA A 71 -20.71 13.41 5.22
N GLN A 72 -19.44 13.46 5.63
CA GLN A 72 -18.30 13.31 4.73
C GLN A 72 -18.21 11.88 4.16
N TRP A 73 -18.31 10.89 5.03
CA TRP A 73 -18.23 9.47 4.64
C TRP A 73 -19.41 9.02 3.75
N GLN A 74 -20.61 9.60 3.92
CA GLN A 74 -21.79 9.32 3.10
C GLN A 74 -21.92 10.23 1.87
N SER A 75 -21.04 11.19 1.65
CA SER A 75 -21.15 12.15 0.55
C SER A 75 -21.30 11.42 -0.81
N PRO A 76 -22.41 11.63 -1.54
CA PRO A 76 -22.75 10.83 -2.70
C PRO A 76 -21.86 11.10 -3.93
N SER A 77 -21.25 12.28 -3.99
CA SER A 77 -20.47 12.74 -5.14
C SER A 77 -18.98 12.93 -4.84
N SER A 78 -18.57 12.96 -3.57
CA SER A 78 -17.17 13.16 -3.21
C SER A 78 -16.37 11.86 -3.21
N ARG A 79 -15.04 11.99 -3.27
CA ARG A 79 -14.13 10.85 -3.12
C ARG A 79 -14.13 10.32 -1.69
N SER A 80 -14.31 11.19 -0.69
CA SER A 80 -14.43 10.78 0.72
C SER A 80 -15.60 9.82 0.97
N GLY A 81 -16.68 9.93 0.22
CA GLY A 81 -17.83 9.01 0.29
C GLY A 81 -17.66 7.69 -0.48
N ALA A 82 -16.50 7.41 -1.06
CA ALA A 82 -16.31 6.20 -1.88
C ALA A 82 -16.48 4.91 -1.07
N HIS A 83 -16.04 4.88 0.17
CA HIS A 83 -16.10 3.72 1.05
C HIS A 83 -17.55 3.33 1.43
N SER A 84 -18.41 4.31 1.69
CA SER A 84 -19.83 4.06 1.97
C SER A 84 -20.57 3.45 0.77
N ARG A 85 -20.12 3.76 -0.45
CA ARG A 85 -20.71 3.25 -1.69
C ARG A 85 -20.10 1.93 -2.17
N ALA A 86 -19.11 1.40 -1.44
CA ALA A 86 -18.38 0.21 -1.87
C ALA A 86 -19.28 -1.01 -2.03
N PHE A 87 -20.24 -1.23 -1.11
CA PHE A 87 -21.22 -2.31 -1.23
C PHE A 87 -22.18 -2.09 -2.42
N ALA A 88 -22.69 -0.88 -2.58
CA ALA A 88 -23.60 -0.55 -3.69
C ALA A 88 -22.92 -0.74 -5.07
N ALA A 89 -21.59 -0.61 -5.15
CA ALA A 89 -20.85 -0.91 -6.37
C ALA A 89 -21.01 -2.38 -6.83
N LEU A 90 -21.23 -3.31 -5.91
CA LEU A 90 -21.49 -4.72 -6.21
C LEU A 90 -22.86 -4.93 -6.87
N GLU A 91 -23.84 -4.05 -6.58
CA GLU A 91 -25.18 -4.07 -7.16
C GLU A 91 -25.24 -3.39 -8.53
N SER A 92 -24.18 -2.74 -8.94
CA SER A 92 -24.08 -2.10 -10.26
C SER A 92 -24.13 -3.13 -11.41
N PRO A 93 -24.52 -2.74 -12.63
CA PRO A 93 -24.45 -3.62 -13.80
C PRO A 93 -23.04 -4.20 -14.01
N ARG A 94 -22.00 -3.43 -13.69
CA ARG A 94 -20.59 -3.88 -13.75
C ARG A 94 -20.30 -4.94 -12.69
N GLY A 95 -20.69 -4.71 -11.43
CA GLY A 95 -20.49 -5.66 -10.34
C GLY A 95 -21.17 -7.01 -10.60
N ARG A 96 -22.43 -6.97 -11.03
CA ARG A 96 -23.18 -8.18 -11.41
C ARG A 96 -22.53 -8.93 -12.58
N ARG A 97 -22.08 -8.23 -13.60
CA ARG A 97 -21.39 -8.85 -14.76
C ARG A 97 -20.10 -9.53 -14.35
N ILE A 98 -19.25 -8.88 -13.52
CA ILE A 98 -18.01 -9.46 -13.02
C ILE A 98 -18.31 -10.74 -12.24
N ALA A 99 -19.25 -10.71 -11.30
CA ALA A 99 -19.61 -11.89 -10.52
C ALA A 99 -20.15 -13.05 -11.38
N ALA A 100 -20.98 -12.74 -12.38
CA ALA A 100 -21.48 -13.72 -13.33
C ALA A 100 -20.37 -14.35 -14.18
N THR A 101 -19.44 -13.52 -14.70
CA THR A 101 -18.29 -14.00 -15.48
C THR A 101 -17.39 -14.93 -14.67
N LEU A 102 -17.27 -14.68 -13.36
CA LEU A 102 -16.43 -15.47 -12.44
C LEU A 102 -17.18 -16.66 -11.82
N GLY A 103 -18.49 -16.83 -12.10
CA GLY A 103 -19.29 -17.89 -11.51
C GLY A 103 -19.50 -17.75 -10.01
N LEU A 104 -19.48 -16.54 -9.45
CA LEU A 104 -19.54 -16.28 -8.01
C LEU A 104 -20.97 -16.18 -7.44
N GLY A 105 -22.00 -16.27 -8.28
CA GLY A 105 -23.37 -15.98 -7.88
C GLY A 105 -23.60 -14.48 -7.67
N ALA A 106 -24.34 -14.10 -6.63
CA ALA A 106 -24.57 -12.69 -6.34
C ALA A 106 -23.31 -12.02 -5.77
N ALA A 107 -22.87 -10.91 -6.36
CA ALA A 107 -21.69 -10.18 -5.91
C ALA A 107 -21.82 -9.73 -4.43
N THR A 108 -23.03 -9.38 -4.01
CA THR A 108 -23.38 -8.93 -2.64
C THR A 108 -23.30 -10.01 -1.56
N SER A 109 -23.14 -11.28 -1.94
CA SER A 109 -22.92 -12.40 -1.01
C SER A 109 -21.61 -13.14 -1.26
N ALA A 110 -20.87 -12.78 -2.32
CA ALA A 110 -19.63 -13.43 -2.67
C ALA A 110 -18.49 -12.95 -1.76
N GLY A 111 -17.90 -13.86 -0.98
CA GLY A 111 -16.77 -13.54 -0.10
C GLY A 111 -15.57 -12.92 -0.84
N ALA A 112 -15.36 -13.32 -2.10
CA ALA A 112 -14.32 -12.73 -2.97
C ALA A 112 -14.53 -11.24 -3.27
N CYS A 113 -15.75 -10.72 -3.11
CA CYS A 113 -16.09 -9.30 -3.30
C CYS A 113 -16.15 -8.57 -1.95
N LEU A 114 -16.86 -9.17 -0.98
CA LEU A 114 -17.16 -8.55 0.30
C LEU A 114 -15.91 -8.17 1.10
N GLY A 115 -14.81 -8.93 0.98
CA GLY A 115 -13.57 -8.68 1.72
C GLY A 115 -13.00 -7.27 1.54
N CYS A 116 -13.30 -6.61 0.40
CA CYS A 116 -12.90 -5.23 0.11
C CYS A 116 -14.08 -4.26 -0.01
N HIS A 117 -15.30 -4.75 -0.25
CA HIS A 117 -16.46 -3.91 -0.53
C HIS A 117 -17.40 -3.75 0.66
N ALA A 118 -17.10 -4.36 1.79
CA ALA A 118 -17.88 -4.23 3.02
C ALA A 118 -17.01 -4.40 4.26
N THR A 119 -17.48 -3.87 5.39
CA THR A 119 -17.03 -4.32 6.70
C THR A 119 -17.58 -5.71 6.94
N VAL A 120 -16.72 -6.72 7.04
CA VAL A 120 -17.14 -8.11 7.28
C VAL A 120 -16.91 -8.47 8.73
N ALA A 121 -17.97 -8.77 9.45
CA ALA A 121 -17.92 -9.27 10.82
C ALA A 121 -18.36 -10.74 10.88
N PRO A 122 -17.70 -11.59 11.70
CA PRO A 122 -18.28 -12.88 12.06
C PRO A 122 -19.68 -12.69 12.66
N ALA A 123 -20.63 -13.58 12.37
CA ALA A 123 -21.99 -13.45 12.88
C ALA A 123 -22.08 -13.32 14.42
N SER A 124 -21.16 -13.97 15.16
CA SER A 124 -21.06 -13.87 16.61
C SER A 124 -20.49 -12.54 17.11
N MET A 125 -19.95 -11.72 16.22
CA MET A 125 -19.37 -10.41 16.52
C MET A 125 -20.15 -9.26 15.86
N ALA A 126 -21.26 -9.54 15.19
CA ALA A 126 -22.13 -8.51 14.62
C ALA A 126 -23.03 -7.94 15.72
N GLY A 127 -22.85 -6.67 16.05
CA GLY A 127 -23.70 -5.93 16.98
C GLY A 127 -25.09 -5.65 16.41
N ALA A 128 -26.01 -5.20 17.25
CA ALA A 128 -27.41 -5.03 16.88
C ALA A 128 -27.66 -4.00 15.75
N ARG A 129 -26.74 -3.08 15.52
CA ARG A 129 -26.81 -2.04 14.48
C ARG A 129 -25.86 -2.27 13.31
N PHE A 130 -25.16 -3.40 13.33
CA PHE A 130 -24.25 -3.75 12.24
C PHE A 130 -25.02 -4.07 10.97
N GLN A 131 -24.63 -3.44 9.85
CA GLN A 131 -25.21 -3.70 8.53
C GLN A 131 -24.11 -3.87 7.49
N LEU A 132 -24.10 -4.99 6.77
CA LEU A 132 -23.13 -5.27 5.71
C LEU A 132 -23.26 -4.26 4.55
N SER A 133 -24.49 -3.79 4.30
CA SER A 133 -24.83 -2.81 3.25
C SER A 133 -24.29 -1.41 3.49
N ASP A 134 -23.78 -1.11 4.70
CA ASP A 134 -23.07 0.15 4.96
C ASP A 134 -21.74 0.27 4.17
N GLY A 135 -21.31 -0.80 3.52
CA GLY A 135 -20.09 -0.83 2.76
C GLY A 135 -18.86 -0.91 3.67
N VAL A 136 -17.79 -0.19 3.30
CA VAL A 136 -16.59 -0.08 4.14
C VAL A 136 -16.86 0.99 5.20
N GLY A 137 -17.38 0.55 6.34
CA GLY A 137 -17.78 1.41 7.45
C GLY A 137 -16.61 1.84 8.34
N CYS A 138 -16.93 2.62 9.38
CA CYS A 138 -15.96 3.22 10.30
C CYS A 138 -15.01 2.17 10.91
N GLU A 139 -15.55 1.04 11.30
CA GLU A 139 -14.82 -0.03 12.00
C GLU A 139 -13.86 -0.82 11.11
N SER A 140 -13.98 -0.71 9.78
CA SER A 140 -12.97 -1.25 8.85
C SER A 140 -11.60 -0.58 9.01
N CYS A 141 -11.60 0.70 9.40
CA CYS A 141 -10.40 1.48 9.62
C CYS A 141 -10.10 1.65 11.11
N HIS A 142 -11.10 1.95 11.92
CA HIS A 142 -10.92 2.26 13.35
C HIS A 142 -10.90 1.02 14.26
N GLY A 143 -11.16 -0.17 13.73
CA GLY A 143 -11.27 -1.42 14.49
C GLY A 143 -12.66 -1.61 15.11
N ALA A 144 -13.00 -2.86 15.46
CA ALA A 144 -14.28 -3.21 16.08
C ALA A 144 -14.54 -2.41 17.34
N ALA A 145 -15.67 -1.70 17.40
CA ALA A 145 -15.91 -0.65 18.39
C ALA A 145 -16.38 -1.16 19.75
N GLY A 146 -16.91 -2.37 19.84
CA GLY A 146 -17.51 -2.89 21.06
C GLY A 146 -16.57 -2.93 22.26
N GLY A 147 -15.25 -3.02 22.05
CA GLY A 147 -14.26 -3.00 23.12
C GLY A 147 -13.92 -1.60 23.64
N TRP A 148 -14.07 -0.55 22.82
CA TRP A 148 -13.58 0.78 23.16
C TRP A 148 -14.64 1.89 23.07
N LEU A 149 -15.80 1.63 22.46
CA LEU A 149 -16.83 2.65 22.24
C LEU A 149 -17.24 3.37 23.54
N ALA A 150 -17.49 2.63 24.62
CA ALA A 150 -17.91 3.22 25.90
C ALA A 150 -16.83 4.13 26.52
N SER A 151 -15.56 3.75 26.44
CA SER A 151 -14.45 4.56 26.93
C SER A 151 -14.14 5.75 26.02
N HIS A 152 -14.45 5.66 24.74
CA HIS A 152 -14.19 6.71 23.75
C HIS A 152 -14.92 8.03 24.08
N TYR A 153 -16.17 7.96 24.53
CA TYR A 153 -16.94 9.15 24.90
C TYR A 153 -16.97 9.43 26.40
N ALA A 154 -16.31 8.62 27.21
CA ALA A 154 -16.25 8.84 28.65
C ALA A 154 -15.38 10.06 28.99
N VAL A 155 -15.77 10.85 29.97
CA VAL A 155 -15.07 12.08 30.42
C VAL A 155 -13.58 11.83 30.74
N LYS A 156 -13.25 10.63 31.27
CA LYS A 156 -11.89 10.21 31.60
C LYS A 156 -11.29 9.29 30.54
N GLY A 157 -11.95 9.11 29.39
CA GLY A 157 -11.44 8.29 28.29
C GLY A 157 -10.19 8.91 27.69
N THR A 158 -9.21 8.07 27.35
CA THR A 158 -7.97 8.51 26.71
C THR A 158 -7.73 7.71 25.43
N HIS A 159 -7.12 8.34 24.42
CA HIS A 159 -6.77 7.66 23.18
C HIS A 159 -5.90 6.40 23.40
N PRO A 160 -4.83 6.43 24.23
CA PRO A 160 -4.06 5.22 24.52
C PRO A 160 -4.89 4.08 25.14
N ALA A 161 -5.85 4.40 26.02
CA ALA A 161 -6.74 3.39 26.60
C ALA A 161 -7.67 2.79 25.54
N ASN A 162 -8.20 3.59 24.61
CA ASN A 162 -9.02 3.12 23.50
C ASN A 162 -8.21 2.24 22.54
N VAL A 163 -6.96 2.61 22.26
CA VAL A 163 -6.04 1.79 21.45
C VAL A 163 -5.76 0.46 22.13
N ALA A 164 -5.52 0.45 23.43
CA ALA A 164 -5.33 -0.78 24.20
C ALA A 164 -6.60 -1.67 24.22
N ALA A 165 -7.79 -1.08 24.06
CA ALA A 165 -9.07 -1.78 23.96
C ALA A 165 -9.45 -2.20 22.52
N GLY A 166 -8.58 -1.95 21.53
CA GLY A 166 -8.76 -2.43 20.16
C GLY A 166 -9.01 -1.36 19.10
N MET A 167 -9.01 -0.07 19.47
CA MET A 167 -9.03 1.02 18.47
C MET A 167 -7.74 1.03 17.67
N ALA A 168 -7.83 1.18 16.34
CA ALA A 168 -6.65 1.30 15.50
C ALA A 168 -5.96 2.67 15.68
N ALA A 169 -4.65 2.67 15.91
CA ALA A 169 -3.84 3.88 16.07
C ALA A 169 -3.48 4.47 14.69
N LEU A 170 -4.48 5.01 13.97
CA LEU A 170 -4.33 5.46 12.57
C LEU A 170 -3.43 6.70 12.41
N GLU A 171 -3.11 7.41 13.49
CA GLU A 171 -2.09 8.46 13.52
C GLU A 171 -0.68 7.92 13.24
N ARG A 172 -0.47 6.61 13.45
CA ARG A 172 0.78 5.93 13.12
C ARG A 172 0.77 5.52 11.64
N PRO A 173 1.70 6.04 10.81
CA PRO A 173 1.73 5.77 9.36
C PRO A 173 1.72 4.29 9.00
N ALA A 174 2.48 3.45 9.72
CA ALA A 174 2.54 2.01 9.48
C ALA A 174 1.20 1.30 9.75
N VAL A 175 0.47 1.70 10.80
CA VAL A 175 -0.86 1.15 11.11
C VAL A 175 -1.86 1.55 10.03
N ARG A 176 -1.86 2.83 9.64
CA ARG A 176 -2.72 3.34 8.57
C ARG A 176 -2.43 2.63 7.24
N ALA A 177 -1.16 2.49 6.86
CA ALA A 177 -0.74 1.76 5.68
C ALA A 177 -1.25 0.31 5.69
N GLY A 178 -1.07 -0.39 6.82
CA GLY A 178 -1.54 -1.76 7.00
C GLY A 178 -3.02 -1.91 6.74
N VAL A 179 -3.85 -1.03 7.34
CA VAL A 179 -5.30 -1.04 7.18
C VAL A 179 -5.72 -0.76 5.73
N CYS A 180 -5.19 0.30 5.12
CA CYS A 180 -5.56 0.67 3.75
C CYS A 180 -5.16 -0.40 2.73
N LEU A 181 -3.93 -0.90 2.84
CA LEU A 181 -3.38 -1.85 1.88
C LEU A 181 -3.99 -3.25 2.00
N ASP A 182 -4.72 -3.58 3.06
CA ASP A 182 -5.47 -4.83 3.14
C ASP A 182 -6.43 -5.00 1.96
N CYS A 183 -7.05 -3.90 1.50
CA CYS A 183 -7.96 -3.88 0.35
C CYS A 183 -7.29 -3.27 -0.90
N HIS A 184 -6.48 -2.21 -0.75
CA HIS A 184 -5.91 -1.47 -1.88
C HIS A 184 -4.68 -2.12 -2.52
N LEU A 185 -4.11 -3.16 -1.92
CA LEU A 185 -3.09 -4.02 -2.53
C LEU A 185 -3.48 -5.48 -2.38
N GLY A 186 -3.98 -5.84 -1.21
CA GLY A 186 -4.41 -7.18 -0.87
C GLY A 186 -3.81 -7.70 0.43
N SER A 187 -4.40 -8.77 0.94
CA SER A 187 -3.92 -9.51 2.10
C SER A 187 -4.15 -11.01 1.92
N THR A 188 -3.67 -11.81 2.87
CA THR A 188 -3.93 -13.26 2.89
C THR A 188 -5.32 -13.61 3.41
N ARG A 189 -6.11 -12.61 3.85
CA ARG A 189 -7.51 -12.82 4.25
C ARG A 189 -8.37 -13.13 3.05
N ALA A 190 -9.35 -13.99 3.25
CA ALA A 190 -10.29 -14.38 2.19
C ALA A 190 -11.00 -13.16 1.60
N GLY A 191 -11.01 -13.05 0.28
CA GLY A 191 -11.65 -11.96 -0.45
C GLY A 191 -10.88 -10.64 -0.49
N GLN A 192 -9.64 -10.61 -0.01
CA GLN A 192 -8.81 -9.40 -0.02
C GLN A 192 -7.61 -9.51 -0.97
N PHE A 193 -7.84 -10.05 -2.16
CA PHE A 193 -6.82 -10.08 -3.21
C PHE A 193 -7.49 -10.05 -4.59
N VAL A 194 -7.16 -9.05 -5.40
CA VAL A 194 -7.67 -8.91 -6.77
C VAL A 194 -6.76 -9.64 -7.73
N THR A 195 -7.24 -10.75 -8.27
CA THR A 195 -6.51 -11.57 -9.23
C THR A 195 -6.58 -10.97 -10.64
N HIS A 196 -5.65 -11.38 -11.51
CA HIS A 196 -5.72 -11.02 -12.93
C HIS A 196 -7.02 -11.52 -13.59
N GLN A 197 -7.55 -12.66 -13.17
CA GLN A 197 -8.83 -13.17 -13.65
C GLN A 197 -10.00 -12.22 -13.28
N MET A 198 -10.00 -11.63 -12.08
CA MET A 198 -10.98 -10.63 -11.69
C MET A 198 -10.87 -9.37 -12.55
N MET A 199 -9.64 -8.94 -12.87
CA MET A 199 -9.43 -7.80 -13.78
C MET A 199 -9.88 -8.13 -15.21
N ALA A 200 -9.62 -9.34 -15.70
CA ALA A 200 -10.11 -9.82 -17.00
C ALA A 200 -11.64 -9.87 -17.07
N ALA A 201 -12.31 -10.16 -15.95
CA ALA A 201 -13.79 -10.10 -15.85
C ALA A 201 -14.33 -8.65 -15.81
N GLY A 202 -13.46 -7.65 -15.70
CA GLY A 202 -13.81 -6.23 -15.73
C GLY A 202 -13.60 -5.45 -14.44
N HIS A 203 -13.01 -6.06 -13.39
CA HIS A 203 -12.61 -5.32 -12.19
C HIS A 203 -11.48 -4.34 -12.55
N PRO A 204 -11.54 -3.08 -12.14
CA PRO A 204 -10.45 -2.15 -12.40
C PRO A 204 -9.18 -2.55 -11.65
N ARG A 205 -8.01 -2.24 -12.24
CA ARG A 205 -6.78 -2.30 -11.45
C ARG A 205 -6.86 -1.27 -10.32
N ILE A 206 -6.37 -1.65 -9.16
CA ILE A 206 -6.26 -0.75 -8.01
C ILE A 206 -4.87 -0.09 -8.07
N ALA A 207 -4.84 1.23 -8.25
CA ALA A 207 -3.65 2.04 -8.03
C ALA A 207 -3.85 2.78 -6.70
N PHE A 208 -2.85 2.77 -5.85
CA PHE A 208 -2.96 3.34 -4.50
C PHE A 208 -1.66 4.01 -4.07
N GLU A 209 -1.78 5.12 -3.41
CA GLU A 209 -0.72 5.81 -2.70
C GLU A 209 -1.29 6.34 -1.37
N LEU A 210 -0.59 6.06 -0.26
CA LEU A 210 -1.16 6.22 1.08
C LEU A 210 -1.52 7.67 1.42
N ASP A 211 -0.63 8.61 1.13
CA ASP A 211 -0.85 10.01 1.52
C ASP A 211 -1.92 10.68 0.65
N LEU A 212 -1.86 10.48 -0.67
CA LEU A 212 -2.85 10.98 -1.62
C LEU A 212 -4.25 10.46 -1.30
N PHE A 213 -4.38 9.16 -1.04
CA PHE A 213 -5.66 8.54 -0.73
C PHE A 213 -6.16 8.90 0.67
N SER A 214 -5.25 9.13 1.64
CA SER A 214 -5.61 9.68 2.95
C SER A 214 -6.20 11.09 2.80
N ALA A 215 -5.59 11.95 1.99
CA ALA A 215 -6.10 13.29 1.70
C ALA A 215 -7.48 13.25 1.00
N MET A 216 -7.68 12.32 0.04
CA MET A 216 -8.96 12.16 -0.65
C MET A 216 -10.10 11.65 0.25
N SER A 217 -9.77 10.87 1.29
CA SER A 217 -10.74 10.32 2.24
C SER A 217 -10.79 11.08 3.56
N GLN A 218 -10.12 12.23 3.63
CA GLN A 218 -10.02 13.02 4.86
C GLN A 218 -11.40 13.47 5.35
N HIS A 219 -11.72 13.09 6.57
CA HIS A 219 -12.94 13.46 7.29
C HIS A 219 -12.61 14.02 8.68
N TRP A 220 -11.39 14.50 8.88
CA TRP A 220 -10.89 15.17 10.09
C TRP A 220 -10.16 16.45 9.70
N ASP A 221 -10.02 17.37 10.64
CA ASP A 221 -9.21 18.57 10.48
C ASP A 221 -7.91 18.47 11.25
N GLU A 222 -6.82 18.90 10.65
CA GLU A 222 -5.52 19.06 11.31
C GLU A 222 -5.33 20.52 11.74
N ASP A 223 -6.24 20.96 12.59
CA ASP A 223 -6.20 22.29 13.19
C ASP A 223 -5.15 22.40 14.31
N ALA A 224 -5.15 23.51 15.03
CA ALA A 224 -4.17 23.76 16.10
C ALA A 224 -4.33 22.75 17.26
N ASP A 225 -5.57 22.38 17.62
CA ASP A 225 -5.85 21.39 18.66
C ASP A 225 -5.41 19.99 18.26
N TYR A 226 -5.69 19.57 17.02
CA TYR A 226 -5.21 18.30 16.50
C TYR A 226 -3.68 18.22 16.55
N ARG A 227 -2.99 19.27 16.05
CA ARG A 227 -1.52 19.32 16.05
C ARG A 227 -0.92 19.31 17.44
N GLN A 228 -1.57 19.95 18.39
CA GLN A 228 -1.12 19.94 19.79
C GLN A 228 -1.24 18.55 20.43
N ARG A 229 -2.30 17.80 20.13
CA ARG A 229 -2.57 16.49 20.73
C ARG A 229 -1.88 15.32 20.03
N LYS A 230 -1.74 15.39 18.69
CA LYS A 230 -1.30 14.27 17.86
C LYS A 230 -0.07 14.56 16.99
N GLY A 231 0.39 15.81 16.99
CA GLY A 231 1.37 16.28 16.00
C GLY A 231 0.72 16.56 14.65
N GLY A 232 1.40 17.28 13.77
CA GLY A 232 0.99 17.46 12.38
C GLY A 232 1.39 16.25 11.54
N SER A 233 0.66 16.00 10.46
CA SER A 233 1.03 14.96 9.51
C SER A 233 2.33 15.32 8.78
N ASP A 234 3.27 14.42 8.79
CA ASP A 234 4.43 14.46 7.92
C ASP A 234 4.10 13.68 6.63
N HIS A 235 3.69 14.40 5.60
CA HIS A 235 3.26 13.83 4.34
C HIS A 235 4.37 13.08 3.62
N VAL A 236 5.63 13.53 3.71
CA VAL A 236 6.77 12.82 3.11
C VAL A 236 6.98 11.47 3.79
N ARG A 237 6.91 11.45 5.12
CA ARG A 237 7.01 10.23 5.91
C ARG A 237 5.82 9.30 5.65
N LEU A 238 4.60 9.83 5.63
CA LEU A 238 3.40 9.05 5.36
C LEU A 238 3.48 8.37 3.99
N TRP A 239 3.88 9.12 2.97
CA TRP A 239 4.13 8.58 1.64
C TRP A 239 5.21 7.49 1.65
N ALA A 240 6.37 7.75 2.25
CA ALA A 240 7.50 6.82 2.26
C ALA A 240 7.18 5.51 3.01
N VAL A 241 6.51 5.60 4.17
CA VAL A 241 6.03 4.44 4.94
C VAL A 241 5.00 3.65 4.13
N GLY A 242 4.08 4.33 3.42
CA GLY A 242 3.13 3.67 2.53
C GLY A 242 3.81 2.84 1.43
N GLN A 243 4.88 3.36 0.83
CA GLN A 243 5.67 2.63 -0.16
C GLN A 243 6.40 1.42 0.46
N ALA A 244 6.94 1.58 1.67
CA ALA A 244 7.63 0.49 2.36
C ALA A 244 6.68 -0.67 2.71
N GLU A 245 5.51 -0.36 3.27
CA GLU A 245 4.49 -1.37 3.56
C GLU A 245 3.96 -2.05 2.28
N ALA A 246 3.76 -1.29 1.20
CA ALA A 246 3.33 -1.86 -0.08
C ALA A 246 4.36 -2.88 -0.62
N VAL A 247 5.66 -2.57 -0.60
CA VAL A 247 6.72 -3.52 -0.99
C VAL A 247 6.75 -4.74 -0.08
N ARG A 248 6.73 -4.51 1.23
CA ARG A 248 6.73 -5.60 2.22
C ARG A 248 5.58 -6.57 1.96
N ARG A 249 4.39 -6.03 1.72
CA ARG A 249 3.17 -6.78 1.49
C ARG A 249 3.18 -7.49 0.14
N ALA A 250 3.55 -6.82 -0.95
CA ALA A 250 3.65 -7.43 -2.28
C ALA A 250 4.60 -8.63 -2.27
N ALA A 251 5.77 -8.49 -1.63
CA ALA A 251 6.73 -9.58 -1.47
C ALA A 251 6.16 -10.73 -0.63
N ALA A 252 5.44 -10.43 0.46
CA ALA A 252 4.81 -11.44 1.31
C ALA A 252 3.69 -12.19 0.58
N LEU A 253 2.82 -11.49 -0.16
CA LEU A 253 1.75 -12.10 -0.94
C LEU A 253 2.30 -12.99 -2.06
N HIS A 254 3.33 -12.53 -2.77
CA HIS A 254 4.00 -13.31 -3.81
C HIS A 254 4.67 -14.58 -3.25
N ALA A 255 5.07 -14.58 -1.99
CA ALA A 255 5.62 -15.77 -1.34
C ALA A 255 4.56 -16.83 -0.98
N VAL A 256 3.27 -16.51 -1.08
CA VAL A 256 2.17 -17.46 -0.81
C VAL A 256 1.83 -18.23 -2.09
N PRO A 257 2.08 -19.55 -2.20
CA PRO A 257 1.90 -20.29 -3.46
C PRO A 257 0.50 -20.17 -4.07
N LYS A 258 -0.53 -20.15 -3.24
CA LYS A 258 -1.94 -20.00 -3.69
C LYS A 258 -2.26 -18.63 -4.29
N LEU A 259 -1.48 -17.60 -3.96
CA LEU A 259 -1.64 -16.25 -4.48
C LEU A 259 -0.65 -15.96 -5.60
N ALA A 260 0.49 -16.65 -5.63
CA ALA A 260 1.53 -16.46 -6.63
C ALA A 260 1.26 -17.15 -7.96
N SER A 261 0.28 -18.08 -8.02
CA SER A 261 -0.01 -18.85 -9.22
C SER A 261 -1.50 -19.09 -9.41
N GLN A 262 -1.92 -19.16 -10.67
CA GLN A 262 -3.25 -19.52 -11.11
C GLN A 262 -3.17 -20.75 -12.03
N GLY A 263 -3.48 -21.93 -11.50
CA GLY A 263 -3.28 -23.18 -12.22
C GLY A 263 -1.80 -23.41 -12.55
N GLY A 264 -1.48 -23.59 -13.83
CA GLY A 264 -0.12 -23.78 -14.32
C GLY A 264 0.65 -22.49 -14.64
N PHE A 265 0.04 -21.31 -14.40
CA PHE A 265 0.62 -20.02 -14.74
C PHE A 265 0.91 -19.20 -13.47
N PRO A 266 1.87 -18.24 -13.53
CA PRO A 266 2.02 -17.26 -12.46
C PRO A 266 0.76 -16.38 -12.38
N GLU A 267 0.46 -15.86 -11.19
CA GLU A 267 -0.60 -14.86 -11.04
C GLU A 267 -0.14 -13.52 -11.63
N PHE A 268 -0.73 -13.15 -12.78
CA PHE A 268 -0.26 -12.02 -13.58
C PHE A 268 -0.51 -10.65 -12.94
N THR A 269 -1.30 -10.56 -11.88
CA THR A 269 -1.46 -9.33 -11.11
C THR A 269 -0.13 -8.81 -10.52
N PHE A 270 0.84 -9.69 -10.33
CA PHE A 270 2.17 -9.33 -9.83
C PHE A 270 3.13 -8.78 -10.91
N PHE A 271 2.72 -8.71 -12.15
CA PHE A 271 3.58 -8.31 -13.26
C PHE A 271 3.11 -7.01 -13.92
N ASP A 272 4.04 -6.32 -14.58
CA ASP A 272 3.73 -5.08 -15.28
C ASP A 272 2.72 -5.29 -16.40
N CYS A 273 1.63 -4.52 -16.35
CA CYS A 273 0.51 -4.65 -17.27
C CYS A 273 0.89 -4.37 -18.72
N HIS A 274 1.73 -3.34 -18.95
CA HIS A 274 2.12 -2.92 -20.28
C HIS A 274 3.00 -3.95 -21.00
N SER A 275 3.66 -4.83 -20.28
CA SER A 275 4.45 -5.91 -20.88
C SER A 275 3.62 -6.82 -21.80
N CYS A 276 2.32 -6.97 -21.49
CA CYS A 276 1.37 -7.77 -22.27
C CYS A 276 0.28 -6.92 -22.92
N HIS A 277 -0.26 -5.91 -22.20
CA HIS A 277 -1.34 -5.02 -22.64
C HIS A 277 -0.78 -3.78 -23.36
N ARG A 278 -0.10 -3.97 -24.47
CA ARG A 278 0.42 -2.90 -25.32
C ARG A 278 -0.12 -3.05 -26.74
N GLN A 279 -0.13 -1.96 -27.48
CA GLN A 279 -0.38 -2.04 -28.90
C GLN A 279 0.77 -2.80 -29.59
N ILE A 280 0.42 -3.79 -30.38
CA ILE A 280 1.33 -4.45 -31.32
C ILE A 280 1.23 -3.65 -32.60
N ASP A 281 2.35 -3.09 -33.06
CA ASP A 281 2.41 -2.23 -34.23
C ASP A 281 3.57 -2.69 -35.11
N ASP A 282 3.31 -2.90 -36.37
CA ASP A 282 4.33 -3.30 -37.35
C ASP A 282 5.20 -2.11 -37.80
N ASP A 283 4.86 -0.88 -37.41
CA ASP A 283 5.65 0.31 -37.70
C ASP A 283 6.96 0.31 -36.88
N PRO A 284 8.13 0.19 -37.55
CA PRO A 284 9.42 0.21 -36.86
C PRO A 284 9.65 1.47 -36.03
N ALA A 285 9.03 2.61 -36.36
CA ALA A 285 9.14 3.85 -35.61
C ALA A 285 8.42 3.79 -34.26
N ARG A 286 7.43 2.91 -34.13
CA ARG A 286 6.67 2.67 -32.90
C ARG A 286 7.18 1.48 -32.10
N PHE A 287 8.05 0.67 -32.69
CA PHE A 287 8.67 -0.45 -31.98
C PHE A 287 9.54 0.09 -30.85
N ARG A 288 9.27 -0.39 -29.62
CA ARG A 288 10.07 -0.09 -28.42
C ARG A 288 10.81 -1.36 -28.02
N PRO A 289 12.12 -1.45 -28.31
CA PRO A 289 12.90 -2.60 -27.86
C PRO A 289 12.93 -2.64 -26.33
N PHE A 290 12.95 -3.85 -25.79
CA PHE A 290 13.21 -4.04 -24.35
C PHE A 290 14.64 -3.54 -24.05
N GLU A 291 14.76 -2.60 -23.11
CA GLU A 291 16.04 -2.11 -22.65
C GLU A 291 16.46 -2.82 -21.37
N ALA A 292 17.66 -3.40 -21.37
CA ALA A 292 18.20 -4.02 -20.18
C ALA A 292 18.43 -2.98 -19.08
N ASN A 293 17.91 -3.21 -17.89
CA ASN A 293 18.12 -2.38 -16.72
C ASN A 293 18.92 -3.16 -15.67
N ALA A 294 20.13 -2.70 -15.37
CA ALA A 294 21.00 -3.37 -14.40
C ALA A 294 20.42 -3.41 -12.97
N ALA A 295 19.53 -2.49 -12.62
CA ALA A 295 18.80 -2.52 -11.35
C ALA A 295 17.67 -3.57 -11.34
N ARG A 296 17.25 -4.02 -12.52
CA ARG A 296 16.18 -5.00 -12.75
C ARG A 296 16.69 -6.07 -13.72
N PRO A 297 17.50 -7.04 -13.28
CA PRO A 297 18.11 -8.05 -14.14
C PRO A 297 17.08 -9.10 -14.57
N ILE A 298 16.17 -8.71 -15.44
CA ILE A 298 15.08 -9.54 -15.97
C ILE A 298 15.50 -10.01 -17.37
N PRO A 299 15.48 -11.31 -17.64
CA PRO A 299 15.80 -11.87 -18.95
C PRO A 299 14.78 -11.43 -20.02
N TYR A 300 15.22 -11.38 -21.27
CA TYR A 300 14.31 -11.20 -22.41
C TYR A 300 13.20 -12.25 -22.40
N GLY A 301 11.98 -11.83 -22.71
CA GLY A 301 10.81 -12.69 -22.73
C GLY A 301 10.14 -12.94 -21.38
N THR A 302 10.75 -12.48 -20.28
CA THR A 302 10.13 -12.54 -18.95
C THR A 302 9.45 -11.20 -18.66
N PRO A 303 8.14 -11.17 -18.36
CA PRO A 303 7.46 -9.95 -17.92
C PRO A 303 8.11 -9.41 -16.64
N PRO A 304 8.37 -8.09 -16.52
CA PRO A 304 8.86 -7.51 -15.30
C PRO A 304 7.86 -7.71 -14.16
N PHE A 305 8.37 -8.05 -12.98
CA PHE A 305 7.56 -7.98 -11.76
C PHE A 305 7.12 -6.53 -11.52
N ASN A 306 5.91 -6.33 -11.03
CA ASN A 306 5.39 -5.01 -10.70
C ASN A 306 6.17 -4.45 -9.51
N ASP A 307 7.11 -3.55 -9.79
CA ASP A 307 8.00 -2.95 -8.82
C ASP A 307 7.70 -1.47 -8.54
N GLU A 308 6.49 -1.04 -8.86
CA GLU A 308 6.04 0.35 -8.72
C GLU A 308 6.45 0.98 -7.39
N SER A 309 6.14 0.31 -6.27
CA SER A 309 6.52 0.79 -4.95
C SER A 309 8.01 0.56 -4.64
N MET A 310 8.68 -0.41 -5.27
CA MET A 310 10.13 -0.60 -5.08
C MET A 310 10.93 0.57 -5.65
N ILE A 311 10.54 1.10 -6.81
CA ILE A 311 11.19 2.27 -7.43
C ILE A 311 11.01 3.50 -6.54
N MET A 312 9.80 3.70 -6.01
CA MET A 312 9.49 4.81 -5.10
C MET A 312 10.24 4.67 -3.78
N LEU A 313 10.25 3.48 -3.19
CA LEU A 313 10.96 3.19 -1.94
C LEU A 313 12.47 3.33 -2.09
N SER A 314 13.04 2.94 -3.22
CA SER A 314 14.44 3.19 -3.54
C SER A 314 14.75 4.69 -3.56
N ALA A 315 13.87 5.53 -4.14
CA ALA A 315 14.03 6.98 -4.13
C ALA A 315 13.92 7.56 -2.72
N ALA A 316 12.92 7.14 -1.94
CA ALA A 316 12.77 7.54 -0.54
C ALA A 316 13.98 7.13 0.30
N GLY A 317 14.45 5.89 0.17
CA GLY A 317 15.59 5.37 0.90
C GLY A 317 16.89 6.14 0.62
N GLN A 318 17.13 6.54 -0.63
CA GLN A 318 18.32 7.33 -0.98
C GLN A 318 18.36 8.68 -0.26
N VAL A 319 17.21 9.30 -0.01
CA VAL A 319 17.10 10.62 0.62
C VAL A 319 16.98 10.53 2.14
N LEU A 320 16.06 9.69 2.62
CA LEU A 320 15.66 9.66 4.03
C LEU A 320 16.54 8.73 4.89
N ALA A 321 17.05 7.64 4.30
CA ALA A 321 17.81 6.61 5.01
C ALA A 321 18.85 5.94 4.11
N PRO A 322 19.92 6.65 3.68
CA PRO A 322 20.82 6.19 2.61
C PRO A 322 21.48 4.83 2.84
N ALA A 323 21.80 4.48 4.09
CA ALA A 323 22.41 3.18 4.39
C ALA A 323 21.40 2.04 4.17
N ALA A 324 20.23 2.12 4.77
CA ALA A 324 19.14 1.15 4.59
C ALA A 324 18.63 1.13 3.14
N GLY A 325 18.64 2.27 2.45
CA GLY A 325 18.30 2.38 1.02
C GLY A 325 19.22 1.53 0.14
N ARG A 326 20.54 1.54 0.37
CA ARG A 326 21.48 0.68 -0.36
C ARG A 326 21.25 -0.81 -0.12
N GLU A 327 20.92 -1.20 1.12
CA GLU A 327 20.57 -2.57 1.44
C GLU A 327 19.28 -3.01 0.74
N PHE A 328 18.30 -2.11 0.70
CA PHE A 328 17.05 -2.32 -0.02
C PHE A 328 17.29 -2.49 -1.53
N ASP A 329 18.06 -1.61 -2.15
CA ASP A 329 18.39 -1.71 -3.59
C ASP A 329 19.09 -3.04 -3.93
N ALA A 330 19.95 -3.53 -3.04
CA ALA A 330 20.60 -4.83 -3.21
C ALA A 330 19.58 -5.98 -3.09
N ALA A 331 18.64 -5.90 -2.14
CA ALA A 331 17.58 -6.90 -1.96
C ALA A 331 16.60 -6.90 -3.15
N ALA A 332 16.20 -5.74 -3.66
CA ALA A 332 15.34 -5.60 -4.83
C ALA A 332 15.99 -6.19 -6.09
N ARG A 333 17.28 -5.92 -6.32
CA ARG A 333 18.02 -6.52 -7.42
C ARG A 333 18.09 -8.04 -7.33
N ALA A 334 18.36 -8.58 -6.14
CA ALA A 334 18.38 -10.01 -5.91
C ALA A 334 16.99 -10.66 -6.12
N PHE A 335 15.93 -9.95 -5.74
CA PHE A 335 14.56 -10.39 -5.97
C PHE A 335 14.24 -10.48 -7.47
N HIS A 336 14.53 -9.45 -8.26
CA HIS A 336 14.32 -9.48 -9.71
C HIS A 336 15.13 -10.59 -10.39
N ALA A 337 16.37 -10.84 -9.96
CA ALA A 337 17.18 -11.95 -10.46
C ALA A 337 16.54 -13.31 -10.14
N ALA A 338 15.97 -13.47 -8.93
CA ALA A 338 15.28 -14.70 -8.53
C ALA A 338 13.99 -14.93 -9.34
N ILE A 339 13.21 -13.85 -9.60
CA ILE A 339 12.04 -13.92 -10.49
C ILE A 339 12.46 -14.33 -11.89
N GLY A 340 13.49 -13.70 -12.45
CA GLY A 340 13.98 -14.00 -13.80
C GLY A 340 14.54 -15.41 -13.97
N SER A 341 15.17 -15.98 -12.93
CA SER A 341 15.71 -17.36 -12.96
C SER A 341 14.71 -18.44 -12.56
N GLY A 342 13.60 -18.06 -11.94
CA GLY A 342 12.65 -19.00 -11.34
C GLY A 342 13.16 -19.69 -10.07
N GLN A 343 14.35 -19.31 -9.57
CA GLN A 343 14.98 -19.99 -8.44
C GLN A 343 15.13 -19.08 -7.22
N GLY A 344 14.95 -19.66 -6.03
CA GLY A 344 15.18 -18.95 -4.76
C GLY A 344 14.17 -17.83 -4.48
N GLN A 345 13.04 -17.78 -5.16
CA GLN A 345 12.05 -16.71 -5.07
C GLN A 345 11.55 -16.47 -3.64
N ALA A 346 11.24 -17.54 -2.89
CA ALA A 346 10.75 -17.41 -1.52
C ALA A 346 11.78 -16.73 -0.59
N ALA A 347 13.05 -17.13 -0.70
CA ALA A 347 14.13 -16.51 0.10
C ALA A 347 14.39 -15.06 -0.32
N ALA A 348 14.29 -14.76 -1.61
CA ALA A 348 14.44 -13.40 -2.14
C ALA A 348 13.27 -12.50 -1.70
N SER A 349 12.03 -13.01 -1.77
CA SER A 349 10.83 -12.31 -1.26
C SER A 349 10.93 -12.00 0.23
N ALA A 350 11.34 -12.97 1.05
CA ALA A 350 11.52 -12.75 2.49
C ALA A 350 12.59 -11.69 2.79
N ARG A 351 13.69 -11.69 2.03
CA ARG A 351 14.77 -10.69 2.17
C ARG A 351 14.30 -9.29 1.75
N LEU A 352 13.56 -9.20 0.66
CA LEU A 352 12.98 -7.94 0.19
C LEU A 352 12.00 -7.39 1.23
N ALA A 353 11.08 -8.21 1.72
CA ALA A 353 10.14 -7.81 2.77
C ALA A 353 10.85 -7.32 4.04
N ALA A 354 11.90 -8.03 4.49
CA ALA A 354 12.67 -7.63 5.66
C ALA A 354 13.44 -6.31 5.44
N SER A 355 13.95 -6.06 4.23
CA SER A 355 14.64 -4.80 3.92
C SER A 355 13.67 -3.62 3.85
N ALA A 356 12.46 -3.83 3.31
CA ALA A 356 11.40 -2.83 3.32
C ALA A 356 10.95 -2.47 4.74
N ALA A 357 10.78 -3.47 5.63
CA ALA A 357 10.46 -3.24 7.03
C ALA A 357 11.56 -2.46 7.78
N ARG A 358 12.84 -2.66 7.44
CA ARG A 358 13.93 -1.85 8.01
C ARG A 358 13.87 -0.39 7.54
N LEU A 359 13.52 -0.14 6.27
CA LEU A 359 13.30 1.22 5.77
C LEU A 359 12.11 1.89 6.45
N GLU A 360 10.99 1.17 6.59
CA GLU A 360 9.81 1.65 7.32
C GLU A 360 10.17 2.13 8.73
N ALA A 361 10.90 1.30 9.49
CA ALA A 361 11.38 1.66 10.81
C ALA A 361 12.35 2.86 10.80
N ALA A 362 13.21 2.96 9.79
CA ALA A 362 14.12 4.08 9.64
C ALA A 362 13.37 5.40 9.34
N PHE A 363 12.29 5.34 8.61
CA PHE A 363 11.45 6.51 8.28
C PHE A 363 10.65 7.02 9.49
N ASP A 364 10.32 6.16 10.45
CA ASP A 364 9.65 6.57 11.69
C ASP A 364 10.49 7.58 12.51
N GLY A 365 11.82 7.46 12.44
CA GLY A 365 12.77 8.37 13.09
C GLY A 365 13.25 9.54 12.20
N ALA A 366 12.90 9.55 10.92
CA ALA A 366 13.35 10.56 9.98
C ALA A 366 12.44 11.80 10.00
N ALA A 367 13.05 13.00 10.05
CA ALA A 367 12.28 14.23 9.85
C ALA A 367 12.07 14.48 8.35
N GLY A 368 10.79 14.52 7.94
CA GLY A 368 10.38 14.86 6.57
C GLY A 368 10.33 16.37 6.29
N GLY A 369 10.98 17.19 7.12
CA GLY A 369 10.95 18.64 7.00
C GLY A 369 11.98 19.22 6.02
N GLY A 370 11.92 20.53 5.85
CA GLY A 370 12.88 21.28 5.06
C GLY A 370 12.83 20.95 3.55
N ASP A 371 13.99 20.68 2.98
CA ASP A 371 14.15 20.42 1.54
C ASP A 371 13.94 18.95 1.14
N THR A 372 13.50 18.11 2.07
CA THR A 372 13.37 16.65 1.86
C THR A 372 12.41 16.32 0.72
N ALA A 373 11.24 16.98 0.65
CA ALA A 373 10.29 16.77 -0.42
C ALA A 373 10.88 17.12 -1.80
N PHE A 374 11.60 18.24 -1.90
CA PHE A 374 12.31 18.61 -3.15
C PHE A 374 13.34 17.56 -3.57
N ALA A 375 14.11 17.04 -2.61
CA ALA A 375 15.14 16.04 -2.87
C ALA A 375 14.49 14.71 -3.33
N VAL A 376 13.38 14.28 -2.72
CA VAL A 376 12.66 13.08 -3.13
C VAL A 376 12.08 13.25 -4.52
N VAL A 377 11.42 14.38 -4.84
CA VAL A 377 10.89 14.68 -6.19
C VAL A 377 12.01 14.60 -7.23
N SER A 378 13.15 15.24 -6.96
CA SER A 378 14.31 15.20 -7.87
C SER A 378 14.82 13.76 -8.08
N THR A 379 14.86 12.95 -7.03
CA THR A 379 15.32 11.56 -7.12
C THR A 379 14.33 10.68 -7.89
N ILE A 380 13.03 10.85 -7.69
CA ILE A 380 11.98 10.15 -8.46
C ILE A 380 12.09 10.54 -9.94
N ALA A 381 12.14 11.83 -10.22
CA ALA A 381 12.24 12.32 -11.59
C ALA A 381 13.48 11.79 -12.30
N GLY A 382 14.65 11.82 -11.64
CA GLY A 382 15.90 11.28 -12.18
C GLY A 382 15.80 9.80 -12.58
N LYS A 383 14.99 9.00 -11.86
CA LYS A 383 14.73 7.60 -12.19
C LYS A 383 13.67 7.46 -13.30
N ALA A 384 12.54 8.13 -13.14
CA ALA A 384 11.34 7.96 -13.98
C ALA A 384 11.47 8.57 -15.38
N ILE A 385 12.30 9.61 -15.55
CA ILE A 385 12.53 10.22 -16.88
C ILE A 385 13.66 9.54 -17.68
N SER A 386 14.33 8.55 -17.12
CA SER A 386 15.33 7.77 -17.87
C SER A 386 14.67 7.09 -19.07
N PRO A 387 15.31 7.07 -20.25
CA PRO A 387 14.81 6.32 -21.42
C PRO A 387 14.58 4.83 -21.13
N ARG A 388 15.31 4.27 -20.16
CA ARG A 388 15.17 2.86 -19.73
C ARG A 388 13.97 2.59 -18.81
N PHE A 389 13.30 3.65 -18.36
CA PHE A 389 12.10 3.52 -17.53
C PHE A 389 10.88 3.42 -18.44
N THR A 390 10.46 2.19 -18.72
CA THR A 390 9.30 1.88 -19.57
C THR A 390 8.18 1.18 -18.83
N ASP A 391 8.26 1.16 -17.51
CA ASP A 391 7.30 0.51 -16.62
C ASP A 391 6.03 1.35 -16.47
N TYR A 392 4.89 0.78 -16.90
CA TYR A 392 3.60 1.44 -16.79
C TYR A 392 3.20 1.70 -15.34
N THR A 393 3.27 0.67 -14.50
CA THR A 393 2.81 0.77 -13.12
C THR A 393 3.71 1.68 -12.30
N GLY A 394 5.03 1.61 -12.51
CA GLY A 394 5.99 2.52 -11.92
C GLY A 394 5.77 3.98 -12.34
N SER A 395 5.36 4.22 -13.61
CA SER A 395 5.01 5.56 -14.08
C SER A 395 3.75 6.10 -13.41
N VAL A 396 2.73 5.26 -13.18
CA VAL A 396 1.53 5.64 -12.41
C VAL A 396 1.93 6.06 -10.99
N GLN A 397 2.77 5.29 -10.31
CA GLN A 397 3.23 5.63 -8.96
C GLN A 397 4.11 6.88 -8.94
N ALA A 398 4.95 7.09 -9.96
CA ALA A 398 5.81 8.26 -10.02
C ALA A 398 5.03 9.57 -10.13
N VAL A 399 3.97 9.61 -10.97
CA VAL A 399 3.15 10.83 -11.06
C VAL A 399 2.34 11.05 -9.78
N MET A 400 1.80 9.99 -9.17
CA MET A 400 1.10 10.11 -7.87
C MET A 400 2.04 10.62 -6.79
N ALA A 401 3.26 10.10 -6.72
CA ALA A 401 4.27 10.55 -5.75
C ALA A 401 4.64 12.03 -5.94
N VAL A 402 4.86 12.48 -7.18
CA VAL A 402 5.17 13.89 -7.45
C VAL A 402 4.01 14.80 -7.09
N ASP A 403 2.76 14.39 -7.37
CA ASP A 403 1.55 15.11 -6.97
C ASP A 403 1.42 15.22 -5.45
N THR A 404 1.60 14.10 -4.74
CA THR A 404 1.59 14.05 -3.27
C THR A 404 2.66 14.97 -2.67
N LEU A 405 3.90 14.88 -3.17
CA LEU A 405 5.01 15.68 -2.64
C LEU A 405 4.87 17.16 -2.97
N LEU A 406 4.26 17.53 -4.10
CA LEU A 406 3.89 18.91 -4.41
C LEU A 406 2.89 19.45 -3.36
N ASN A 407 1.87 18.67 -3.04
CA ASN A 407 0.90 19.04 -2.01
C ASN A 407 1.56 19.13 -0.61
N SER A 408 2.51 18.25 -0.31
CA SER A 408 3.30 18.31 0.92
C SER A 408 4.09 19.62 1.04
N LEU A 409 4.70 20.09 -0.05
CA LEU A 409 5.41 21.38 -0.08
C LEU A 409 4.47 22.57 0.20
N VAL A 410 3.24 22.54 -0.32
CA VAL A 410 2.19 23.54 0.01
C VAL A 410 1.82 23.45 1.49
N TYR A 411 1.55 22.27 2.00
CA TYR A 411 1.17 22.05 3.40
C TYR A 411 2.26 22.54 4.38
N GLN A 412 3.52 22.33 4.02
CA GLN A 412 4.66 22.81 4.81
C GLN A 412 4.93 24.32 4.65
N GLY A 413 4.16 25.04 3.82
CA GLY A 413 4.38 26.45 3.53
C GLY A 413 5.66 26.73 2.74
N ARG A 414 6.26 25.72 2.09
CA ARG A 414 7.49 25.86 1.30
C ARG A 414 7.23 26.51 -0.06
N ILE A 415 6.04 26.28 -0.59
CA ILE A 415 5.55 26.90 -1.83
C ILE A 415 4.13 27.40 -1.63
N THR A 416 3.71 28.36 -2.44
CA THR A 416 2.34 28.88 -2.39
C THR A 416 1.37 27.99 -3.18
N VAL A 417 0.09 28.06 -2.84
CA VAL A 417 -0.99 27.39 -3.62
C VAL A 417 -0.96 27.83 -5.09
N GLY A 418 -0.70 29.12 -5.36
CA GLY A 418 -0.58 29.66 -6.72
C GLY A 418 0.57 29.04 -7.50
N ALA A 419 1.74 28.87 -6.88
CA ALA A 419 2.89 28.20 -7.51
C ALA A 419 2.57 26.73 -7.84
N ALA A 420 1.93 26.00 -6.92
CA ALA A 420 1.50 24.63 -7.15
C ALA A 420 0.45 24.55 -8.28
N ALA A 421 -0.49 25.47 -8.35
CA ALA A 421 -1.48 25.52 -9.44
C ALA A 421 -0.83 25.70 -10.82
N GLY A 422 0.26 26.47 -10.91
CA GLY A 422 1.04 26.64 -12.15
C GLY A 422 1.71 25.36 -12.65
N ILE A 423 1.92 24.38 -11.78
CA ILE A 423 2.55 23.08 -12.11
C ILE A 423 1.49 22.03 -12.48
N ARG A 424 0.25 22.20 -12.04
CA ARG A 424 -0.82 21.21 -12.20
C ARG A 424 -0.99 20.71 -13.64
N GLY A 425 -0.90 21.60 -14.62
CA GLY A 425 -1.03 21.22 -16.04
C GLY A 425 0.00 20.17 -16.50
N SER A 426 1.22 20.20 -16.00
CA SER A 426 2.25 19.19 -16.32
C SER A 426 1.94 17.85 -15.62
N ILE A 427 1.45 17.87 -14.38
CA ILE A 427 1.01 16.69 -13.66
C ILE A 427 -0.18 16.04 -14.35
N ASP A 428 -1.17 16.83 -14.80
CA ASP A 428 -2.35 16.33 -15.52
C ASP A 428 -1.97 15.68 -16.85
N ARG A 429 -1.00 16.24 -17.58
CA ARG A 429 -0.45 15.59 -18.79
C ARG A 429 0.25 14.27 -18.46
N ALA A 430 1.00 14.20 -17.37
CA ALA A 430 1.64 12.97 -16.95
C ALA A 430 0.61 11.89 -16.59
N TYR A 431 -0.47 12.24 -15.87
CA TYR A 431 -1.60 11.32 -15.63
C TYR A 431 -2.27 10.89 -16.93
N GLY A 432 -2.46 11.80 -17.89
CA GLY A 432 -3.01 11.48 -19.21
C GLY A 432 -2.20 10.44 -19.97
N ALA A 433 -0.87 10.51 -19.89
CA ALA A 433 0.06 9.57 -20.53
C ALA A 433 0.04 8.17 -19.91
N VAL A 434 -0.41 8.02 -18.65
CA VAL A 434 -0.50 6.74 -17.95
C VAL A 434 -1.94 6.29 -17.69
N ARG A 435 -2.89 6.75 -18.48
CA ARG A 435 -4.34 6.51 -18.26
C ARG A 435 -4.73 5.03 -18.30
N ALA A 436 -4.10 4.26 -19.17
CA ALA A 436 -4.36 2.83 -19.33
C ALA A 436 -3.10 2.12 -19.88
N PRO A 437 -2.90 0.83 -19.58
CA PRO A 437 -1.70 0.11 -20.02
C PRO A 437 -1.57 0.06 -21.55
N ASN A 438 -2.66 -0.11 -22.27
CA ASN A 438 -2.70 -0.13 -23.73
C ASN A 438 -2.64 1.26 -24.38
N ALA A 439 -2.72 2.33 -23.61
CA ALA A 439 -2.61 3.72 -24.03
C ALA A 439 -1.45 4.43 -23.34
N TYR A 440 -0.52 3.69 -22.75
CA TYR A 440 0.66 4.23 -22.11
C TYR A 440 1.62 4.82 -23.13
N ASP A 441 1.97 6.11 -22.93
CA ASP A 441 2.91 6.86 -23.76
C ASP A 441 4.15 7.24 -22.93
N PRO A 442 5.21 6.39 -22.91
CA PRO A 442 6.41 6.65 -22.15
C PRO A 442 7.12 7.96 -22.48
N PRO A 443 7.28 8.36 -23.76
CA PRO A 443 7.87 9.65 -24.10
C PRO A 443 7.08 10.84 -23.56
N ALA A 444 5.76 10.86 -23.78
CA ALA A 444 4.90 11.93 -23.25
C ALA A 444 4.91 11.98 -21.73
N PHE A 445 4.86 10.82 -21.06
CA PHE A 445 4.96 10.73 -19.60
C PHE A 445 6.27 11.34 -19.10
N ARG A 446 7.42 10.91 -19.65
CA ARG A 446 8.74 11.43 -19.22
C ARG A 446 8.90 12.93 -19.45
N ALA A 447 8.39 13.43 -20.57
CA ALA A 447 8.42 14.87 -20.87
C ALA A 447 7.60 15.67 -19.85
N ALA A 448 6.36 15.25 -19.58
CA ALA A 448 5.46 15.92 -18.66
C ALA A 448 5.94 15.84 -17.19
N LEU A 449 6.37 14.65 -16.72
CA LEU A 449 6.91 14.49 -15.36
C LEU A 449 8.20 15.28 -15.18
N GLY A 450 9.09 15.29 -16.18
CA GLY A 450 10.32 16.06 -16.16
C GLY A 450 10.08 17.56 -16.12
N GLU A 451 9.06 18.06 -16.82
CA GLU A 451 8.64 19.47 -16.74
C GLU A 451 8.13 19.82 -15.33
N ALA A 452 7.22 18.99 -14.78
CA ALA A 452 6.73 19.18 -13.42
C ALA A 452 7.87 19.19 -12.39
N ALA A 453 8.78 18.23 -12.45
CA ALA A 453 9.89 18.12 -11.52
C ALA A 453 10.86 19.31 -11.60
N ARG A 454 11.15 19.82 -12.82
CA ARG A 454 11.99 21.02 -12.98
C ARG A 454 11.29 22.26 -12.42
N ALA A 455 10.00 22.41 -12.68
CA ALA A 455 9.22 23.52 -12.14
C ALA A 455 9.16 23.49 -10.61
N ILE A 456 8.96 22.30 -10.00
CA ILE A 456 9.06 22.13 -8.54
C ILE A 456 10.47 22.51 -8.07
N GLY A 457 11.51 21.99 -8.71
CA GLY A 457 12.90 22.26 -8.32
C GLY A 457 13.29 23.74 -8.37
N SER A 458 12.71 24.53 -9.28
CA SER A 458 12.96 25.96 -9.39
C SER A 458 12.33 26.80 -8.28
N LEU A 459 11.46 26.21 -7.46
CA LEU A 459 10.81 26.85 -6.31
C LEU A 459 11.56 26.62 -4.97
N ARG A 460 12.66 25.87 -5.00
CA ARG A 460 13.46 25.53 -3.82
C ARG A 460 14.24 26.74 -3.21
#